data_63c66acf4848694317be0e3529e03394
#
_entry.id   63c66acf4848694317be0e3529e03394
#
_cell.length_a   1.000
_cell.length_b   1.000
_cell.length_c   1.000
_cell.angle_alpha   90.00
_cell.angle_beta   90.00
_cell.angle_gamma   90.00
#
_symmetry.space_group_name_H-M   'P 1'
#
loop_
_entity.id
_entity.type
_entity.pdbx_description
1 polymer ?
#
loop_
_entity_poly.entity_id
_entity_poly.type
_entity_poly.pdbx_seq_one_letter_code
_entity_poly.pdbx_strand_id
1 'polypeptide(L)' 'MEGVGRADFKGGAWYEGQWVNNQYQGLGKYVAADGTTYEGEWDQGHMHGQGTYTTAEGQRFSGEFFNGSGPGLTYLLD' A
#
# COMPACT_ATOMS: atom_id res chain seq x y z
N MET A 1 -1.47 12.22 -11.90
CA MET A 1 -0.02 12.05 -11.71
C MET A 1 0.42 10.73 -12.35
N GLU A 2 1.53 10.74 -13.03
CA GLU A 2 2.08 9.54 -13.66
C GLU A 2 3.57 9.49 -13.42
N GLY A 3 4.12 8.28 -13.49
CA GLY A 3 5.53 8.06 -13.22
C GLY A 3 5.77 7.83 -11.73
N VAL A 4 6.92 8.24 -11.25
CA VAL A 4 7.29 8.07 -9.84
C VAL A 4 7.05 9.37 -9.10
N GLY A 5 6.38 9.30 -7.96
CA GLY A 5 6.12 10.50 -7.19
C GLY A 5 5.60 10.19 -5.81
N ARG A 6 5.44 11.23 -5.01
CA ARG A 6 4.96 11.11 -3.64
C ARG A 6 3.71 11.97 -3.44
N ALA A 7 2.74 11.41 -2.75
CA ALA A 7 1.53 12.13 -2.37
C ALA A 7 1.38 12.09 -0.85
N ASP A 8 1.09 13.24 -0.27
CA ASP A 8 0.83 13.34 1.16
C ASP A 8 -0.66 13.62 1.35
N PHE A 9 -1.29 12.84 2.21
CA PHE A 9 -2.73 12.95 2.44
C PHE A 9 -2.98 13.58 3.80
N LYS A 10 -4.23 13.97 4.03
CA LYS A 10 -4.60 14.51 5.32
C LYS A 10 -4.42 13.44 6.40
N GLY A 11 -4.05 13.89 7.60
CA GLY A 11 -3.92 13.01 8.73
C GLY A 11 -2.57 12.33 8.87
N GLY A 12 -1.63 12.57 7.96
CA GLY A 12 -0.29 12.04 8.07
C GLY A 12 -0.01 10.83 7.20
N ALA A 13 -0.99 10.35 6.45
CA ALA A 13 -0.76 9.26 5.51
C ALA A 13 -0.03 9.76 4.28
N TRP A 14 0.72 8.87 3.63
CA TRP A 14 1.39 9.23 2.39
C TRP A 14 1.69 7.99 1.57
N TYR A 15 1.87 8.21 0.26
CA TYR A 15 2.28 7.17 -0.67
C TYR A 15 3.45 7.66 -1.50
N GLU A 16 4.43 6.80 -1.71
CA GLU A 16 5.57 7.11 -2.57
C GLU A 16 5.83 5.91 -3.47
N GLY A 17 5.82 6.13 -4.79
CA GLY A 17 6.04 5.05 -5.72
C GLY A 17 5.54 5.39 -7.11
N GLN A 18 5.12 4.38 -7.84
CA GLN A 18 4.72 4.52 -9.23
C GLN A 18 3.23 4.84 -9.34
N TRP A 19 2.89 5.61 -10.36
CA TRP A 19 1.54 6.10 -10.61
C TRP A 19 1.18 5.93 -12.07
N VAL A 20 -0.08 5.58 -12.33
CA VAL A 20 -0.65 5.56 -13.68
C VAL A 20 -2.08 6.07 -13.55
N ASN A 21 -2.42 7.09 -14.35
CA ASN A 21 -3.78 7.68 -14.36
C ASN A 21 -4.24 8.08 -12.94
N ASN A 22 -3.34 8.69 -12.18
CA ASN A 22 -3.61 9.15 -10.82
C ASN A 22 -3.92 8.03 -9.84
N GLN A 23 -3.50 6.81 -10.17
CA GLN A 23 -3.67 5.65 -9.29
C GLN A 23 -2.33 5.02 -8.99
N TYR A 24 -2.23 4.40 -7.82
CA TYR A 24 -1.04 3.64 -7.46
C TYR A 24 -0.91 2.45 -8.40
N GLN A 25 0.27 2.28 -8.94
CA GLN A 25 0.49 1.22 -9.91
C GLN A 25 1.94 0.78 -9.84
N GLY A 26 2.20 -0.53 -9.98
CA GLY A 26 3.56 -1.01 -9.92
C GLY A 26 4.09 -1.05 -8.50
N LEU A 27 5.32 -0.63 -8.29
CA LEU A 27 5.96 -0.69 -6.97
C LEU A 27 5.76 0.61 -6.21
N GLY A 28 5.44 0.48 -4.93
CA GLY A 28 5.27 1.67 -4.09
C GLY A 28 5.14 1.33 -2.62
N LYS A 29 5.21 2.38 -1.79
CA LYS A 29 5.09 2.26 -0.36
C LYS A 29 4.02 3.21 0.14
N TYR A 30 3.05 2.67 0.87
CA TYR A 30 1.98 3.45 1.48
C TYR A 30 2.12 3.39 3.00
N VAL A 31 2.03 4.54 3.64
CA VAL A 31 2.08 4.64 5.10
C VAL A 31 0.81 5.33 5.56
N ALA A 32 0.04 4.64 6.40
CA ALA A 32 -1.19 5.21 6.95
C ALA A 32 -0.89 6.11 8.14
N ALA A 33 -1.89 6.92 8.53
CA ALA A 33 -1.72 7.88 9.61
C ALA A 33 -1.36 7.22 10.93
N ASP A 34 -1.77 5.98 11.15
CA ASP A 34 -1.49 5.25 12.40
C ASP A 34 -0.15 4.52 12.39
N GLY A 35 0.60 4.62 11.29
CA GLY A 35 1.87 3.94 11.16
C GLY A 35 1.82 2.61 10.42
N THR A 36 0.62 2.16 10.05
CA THR A 36 0.48 0.96 9.24
C THR A 36 1.12 1.19 7.87
N THR A 37 1.86 0.21 7.37
CA THR A 37 2.64 0.36 6.15
C THR A 37 2.38 -0.81 5.22
N TYR A 38 2.24 -0.52 3.94
CA TYR A 38 2.30 -1.55 2.90
C TYR A 38 3.37 -1.17 1.89
N GLU A 39 4.25 -2.10 1.59
CA GLU A 39 5.32 -1.89 0.62
C GLU A 39 5.34 -3.07 -0.35
N GLY A 40 5.17 -2.78 -1.64
CA GLY A 40 5.15 -3.84 -2.63
C GLY A 40 4.43 -3.40 -3.88
N GLU A 41 3.72 -4.35 -4.49
CA GLU A 41 3.07 -4.14 -5.78
C GLU A 41 1.66 -3.59 -5.62
N TRP A 42 1.28 -2.73 -6.55
CA TRP A 42 -0.03 -2.08 -6.56
C TRP A 42 -0.66 -2.23 -7.93
N ASP A 43 -1.97 -2.26 -7.97
CA ASP A 43 -2.72 -2.29 -9.22
C ASP A 43 -4.00 -1.48 -9.04
N GLN A 44 -4.12 -0.41 -9.84
CA GLN A 44 -5.29 0.46 -9.84
C GLN A 44 -5.68 0.93 -8.43
N GLY A 45 -4.69 1.32 -7.65
CA GLY A 45 -4.92 1.85 -6.32
C GLY A 45 -5.06 0.81 -5.23
N HIS A 46 -4.94 -0.47 -5.55
CA HIS A 46 -5.08 -1.57 -4.58
C HIS A 46 -3.79 -2.36 -4.47
N MET A 47 -3.56 -2.90 -3.29
CA MET A 47 -2.46 -3.83 -3.09
C MET A 47 -2.71 -5.08 -3.94
N HIS A 48 -1.67 -5.50 -4.68
CA HIS A 48 -1.83 -6.60 -5.60
C HIS A 48 -0.47 -7.19 -5.91
N GLY A 49 -0.33 -8.51 -5.84
CA GLY A 49 0.93 -9.17 -6.09
C GLY A 49 1.76 -9.28 -4.82
N GLN A 50 3.07 -9.26 -4.96
CA GLN A 50 3.97 -9.48 -3.83
C GLN A 50 4.15 -8.22 -3.02
N GLY A 51 4.10 -8.34 -1.70
CA GLY A 51 4.30 -7.19 -0.85
C GLY A 51 4.45 -7.57 0.62
N THR A 52 4.69 -6.56 1.44
CA THR A 52 4.81 -6.69 2.89
C THR A 52 3.91 -5.67 3.55
N TYR A 53 3.04 -6.14 4.42
CA TYR A 53 2.14 -5.30 5.20
C TYR A 53 2.63 -5.32 6.65
N THR A 54 2.81 -4.13 7.22
CA THR A 54 3.26 -4.00 8.61
C THR A 54 2.22 -3.21 9.38
N THR A 55 1.73 -3.78 10.49
CA THR A 55 0.76 -3.08 11.32
C THR A 55 1.45 -2.01 12.16
N ALA A 56 0.63 -1.13 12.76
CA ALA A 56 1.15 -0.08 13.62
C ALA A 56 1.90 -0.66 14.82
N GLU A 57 1.61 -1.90 15.20
CA GLU A 57 2.28 -2.56 16.31
C GLU A 57 3.56 -3.29 15.89
N GLY A 58 3.88 -3.29 14.61
CA GLY A 58 5.09 -3.91 14.12
C GLY A 58 4.96 -5.33 13.62
N GLN A 59 3.74 -5.87 13.56
CA GLN A 59 3.53 -7.20 13.00
C GLN A 59 3.61 -7.13 11.48
N ARG A 60 4.27 -8.11 10.89
CA ARG A 60 4.47 -8.14 9.44
C ARG A 60 3.76 -9.32 8.81
N PHE A 61 3.16 -9.06 7.66
CA PHE A 61 2.53 -10.09 6.85
C PHE A 61 3.08 -9.94 5.44
N SER A 62 3.82 -10.93 4.96
CA SER A 62 4.41 -10.93 3.63
C SER A 62 3.76 -12.01 2.79
N GLY A 63 3.63 -11.75 1.51
CA GLY A 63 3.10 -12.73 0.59
C GLY A 63 2.39 -12.09 -0.55
N GLU A 64 1.40 -12.81 -1.09
CA GLU A 64 0.66 -12.36 -2.24
C GLU A 64 -0.62 -11.68 -1.82
N PHE A 65 -0.84 -10.47 -2.33
CA PHE A 65 -2.03 -9.68 -2.05
C PHE A 65 -2.92 -9.62 -3.28
N PHE A 66 -4.20 -9.46 -3.07
CA PHE A 66 -5.16 -9.42 -4.15
C PHE A 66 -6.28 -8.44 -3.79
N ASN A 67 -6.41 -7.36 -4.56
CA ASN A 67 -7.42 -6.31 -4.35
C ASN A 67 -7.43 -5.79 -2.91
N GLY A 68 -6.25 -5.61 -2.34
CA GLY A 68 -6.15 -5.09 -0.99
C GLY A 68 -6.29 -6.14 0.10
N SER A 69 -6.40 -7.42 -0.26
CA SER A 69 -6.48 -8.52 0.69
C SER A 69 -5.23 -9.37 0.60
N GLY A 70 -4.81 -9.95 1.71
CA GLY A 70 -3.64 -10.79 1.73
C GLY A 70 -3.62 -11.66 2.98
N PRO A 71 -2.49 -12.35 3.23
CA PRO A 71 -2.38 -13.22 4.39
C PRO A 71 -2.69 -12.47 5.67
N GLY A 72 -3.73 -12.90 6.39
CA GLY A 72 -4.11 -12.29 7.64
C GLY A 72 -4.75 -10.92 7.54
N LEU A 73 -5.08 -10.45 6.33
CA LEU A 73 -5.57 -9.08 6.12
C LEU A 73 -7.00 -8.97 5.64
N THR A 74 -7.71 -10.08 5.50
CA THR A 74 -9.02 -10.07 4.86
C THR A 74 -10.00 -9.09 5.49
N TYR A 75 -9.88 -8.86 6.78
CA TYR A 75 -10.78 -7.95 7.50
C TYR A 75 -10.08 -6.70 8.03
N LEU A 76 -8.80 -6.52 7.77
CA LEU A 76 -8.03 -5.38 8.28
C LEU A 76 -7.98 -4.19 7.32
N LEU A 77 -8.24 -4.45 6.05
CA LEU A 77 -8.10 -3.44 5.00
C LEU A 77 -9.42 -3.06 4.34
N ASP A 78 -10.50 -3.29 5.00
CA ASP A 78 -11.81 -2.93 4.46
C ASP A 78 -11.95 -1.45 4.19
#